data_213a5abdc557c875a63d0f2902a18c24
#
_entry.id   213a5abdc557c875a63d0f2902a18c24
#
_cell.length_a   1.000
_cell.length_b   1.000
_cell.length_c   1.000
_cell.angle_alpha   90.00
_cell.angle_beta   90.00
_cell.angle_gamma   90.00
#
_symmetry.space_group_name_H-M   'P 1'
#
loop_
_entity.id
_entity.type
_entity.pdbx_description
1 polymer ?
#
loop_
_entity_poly.entity_id
_entity_poly.type
_entity_poly.pdbx_seq_one_letter_code
_entity_poly.pdbx_strand_id
1 'polypeptide(L)'
;MDEISIEDFIKIDLRVAEIKNAENVEEADKLLKINLDLGELGERTVFAGIKKYYDPEKLIGLKIICVANLKPRKMRFGVSEGMILAASNDEEGVFILHPDQGAKPGMRVS
;
A
#
# COMPACT_ATOMS: atom_id res chain seq x y z
N MET A 1 -3.70 1.97 -24.95
CA MET A 1 -3.24 0.96 -23.97
C MET A 1 -3.69 -0.41 -24.44
N ASP A 2 -2.79 -1.37 -24.43
CA ASP A 2 -3.11 -2.73 -24.85
C ASP A 2 -4.06 -3.39 -23.85
N GLU A 3 -4.95 -4.20 -24.39
CA GLU A 3 -5.82 -5.01 -23.55
C GLU A 3 -5.04 -6.16 -22.94
N ILE A 4 -5.41 -6.54 -21.73
CA ILE A 4 -4.83 -7.72 -21.07
C ILE A 4 -5.93 -8.73 -20.80
N SER A 5 -5.55 -10.00 -20.69
CA SER A 5 -6.50 -11.06 -20.37
C SER A 5 -6.83 -11.07 -18.88
N ILE A 6 -7.93 -11.71 -18.52
CA ILE A 6 -8.27 -11.90 -17.12
C ILE A 6 -7.21 -12.76 -16.41
N GLU A 7 -6.59 -13.71 -17.11
CA GLU A 7 -5.52 -14.53 -16.58
C GLU A 7 -4.31 -13.70 -16.19
N ASP A 8 -4.01 -12.65 -16.94
CA ASP A 8 -2.92 -11.75 -16.61
C ASP A 8 -3.25 -10.92 -15.37
N PHE A 9 -4.49 -10.46 -15.27
CA PHE A 9 -4.92 -9.69 -14.09
C PHE A 9 -4.88 -10.54 -12.82
N ILE A 10 -5.30 -11.80 -12.90
CA ILE A 10 -5.34 -12.71 -11.75
C ILE A 10 -3.95 -12.97 -11.14
N LYS A 11 -2.90 -12.75 -11.91
CA LYS A 11 -1.53 -12.89 -11.40
C LYS A 11 -1.19 -11.86 -10.33
N ILE A 12 -1.91 -10.74 -10.30
CA ILE A 12 -1.69 -9.69 -9.30
C ILE A 12 -2.54 -10.03 -8.08
N ASP A 13 -1.91 -10.19 -6.93
CA ASP A 13 -2.60 -10.51 -5.68
C ASP A 13 -2.87 -9.21 -4.92
N LEU A 14 -4.10 -8.69 -5.06
CA LEU A 14 -4.53 -7.50 -4.35
C LEU A 14 -5.24 -7.91 -3.07
N ARG A 15 -4.85 -7.32 -1.96
CA ARG A 15 -5.44 -7.63 -0.65
C ARG A 15 -5.83 -6.38 0.10
N VAL A 16 -6.91 -6.48 0.88
CA VAL A 16 -7.22 -5.47 1.88
C VAL A 16 -6.20 -5.58 2.99
N ALA A 17 -5.65 -4.45 3.42
CA ALA A 17 -4.70 -4.40 4.52
C ALA A 17 -5.06 -3.26 5.46
N GLU A 18 -4.82 -3.45 6.74
CA GLU A 18 -5.00 -2.38 7.72
C GLU A 18 -3.65 -1.77 8.06
N ILE A 19 -3.58 -0.45 8.09
CA ILE A 19 -2.36 0.25 8.50
C ILE A 19 -2.26 0.19 10.02
N LYS A 20 -1.27 -0.54 10.51
CA LYS A 20 -1.04 -0.69 11.95
C LYS A 20 -0.12 0.37 12.50
N ASN A 21 0.81 0.84 11.70
CA ASN A 21 1.72 1.91 12.07
C ASN A 21 2.19 2.63 10.81
N ALA A 22 2.52 3.90 10.95
CA ALA A 22 3.08 4.70 9.87
C ALA A 22 3.99 5.75 10.48
N GLU A 23 5.15 5.94 9.88
CA GLU A 23 6.11 6.91 10.40
C GLU A 23 6.93 7.54 9.27
N ASN A 24 7.45 8.72 9.54
CA ASN A 24 8.35 9.40 8.62
C ASN A 24 9.68 8.66 8.58
N VAL A 25 10.29 8.60 7.41
CA VAL A 25 11.67 8.14 7.26
C VAL A 25 12.51 9.40 7.28
N GLU A 26 13.25 9.63 8.38
CA GLU A 26 13.99 10.88 8.61
C GLU A 26 14.96 11.25 7.50
N GLU A 27 15.60 10.25 6.93
CA GLU A 27 16.62 10.47 5.90
C GLU A 27 16.07 10.57 4.49
N ALA A 28 14.75 10.44 4.33
CA ALA A 28 14.10 10.47 3.02
C ALA A 28 12.99 11.53 2.99
N ASP A 29 13.07 12.44 2.06
CA ASP A 29 12.13 13.56 1.97
C ASP A 29 10.71 13.15 1.57
N LYS A 30 10.56 12.00 0.92
CA LYS A 30 9.29 11.63 0.29
C LYS A 30 8.64 10.39 0.87
N LEU A 31 9.34 9.64 1.72
CA LEU A 31 8.90 8.31 2.13
C LEU A 31 8.25 8.28 3.50
N LEU A 32 7.16 7.53 3.56
CA LEU A 32 6.61 7.01 4.82
C LEU A 32 6.90 5.51 4.89
N LYS A 33 7.26 5.05 6.07
CA LYS A 33 7.37 3.62 6.38
C LYS A 33 6.05 3.19 6.98
N ILE A 34 5.41 2.21 6.37
CA ILE A 34 4.06 1.80 6.75
C ILE A 34 4.04 0.30 7.05
N ASN A 35 3.52 -0.05 8.22
CA ASN A 35 3.34 -1.44 8.63
C ASN A 35 1.89 -1.83 8.39
N LEU A 36 1.71 -2.91 7.64
CA LEU A 36 0.41 -3.39 7.19
C LEU A 36 0.09 -4.74 7.80
N ASP A 37 -1.18 -4.93 8.17
CA ASP A 37 -1.74 -6.21 8.57
C ASP A 37 -2.58 -6.74 7.41
N LEU A 38 -2.18 -7.88 6.85
CA LEU A 38 -2.89 -8.56 5.77
C LEU A 38 -3.66 -9.79 6.26
N GLY A 39 -4.06 -9.81 7.53
CA GLY A 39 -4.79 -10.94 8.09
C GLY A 39 -3.95 -12.21 8.10
N GLU A 40 -4.47 -13.29 7.52
CA GLU A 40 -3.76 -14.58 7.50
C GLU A 40 -2.45 -14.55 6.73
N LEU A 41 -2.27 -13.61 5.82
CA LEU A 41 -1.01 -13.45 5.09
C LEU A 41 0.09 -12.82 5.94
N GLY A 42 -0.26 -12.37 7.14
CA GLY A 42 0.71 -11.79 8.06
C GLY A 42 0.94 -10.31 7.85
N GLU A 43 2.04 -9.83 8.39
CA GLU A 43 2.38 -8.40 8.33
C GLU A 43 3.36 -8.12 7.22
N ARG A 44 3.29 -6.91 6.71
CA ARG A 44 4.21 -6.43 5.66
C ARG A 44 4.65 -5.01 6.01
N THR A 45 5.89 -4.70 5.65
CA THR A 45 6.40 -3.33 5.73
C THR A 45 6.52 -2.82 4.31
N VAL A 46 5.96 -1.63 4.05
CA VAL A 46 6.07 -0.99 2.74
C VAL A 46 6.58 0.44 2.92
N PHE A 47 7.23 0.94 1.89
CA PHE A 47 7.67 2.33 1.84
C PHE A 47 6.91 3.01 0.71
N ALA A 48 6.23 4.10 1.01
CA ALA A 48 5.40 4.81 0.05
C ALA A 48 5.81 6.28 -0.05
N GLY A 49 5.92 6.77 -1.28
CA GLY A 49 6.35 8.14 -1.55
C GLY A 49 5.23 9.16 -1.36
N ILE A 50 4.58 9.15 -0.23
CA ILE A 50 3.38 9.96 0.04
C ILE A 50 3.54 10.92 1.22
N LYS A 51 4.75 11.06 1.75
CA LYS A 51 5.01 11.90 2.92
C LYS A 51 4.50 13.33 2.76
N LYS A 52 4.58 13.87 1.57
CA LYS A 52 4.13 15.23 1.29
C LYS A 52 2.62 15.40 1.43
N TYR A 53 1.86 14.31 1.23
CA TYR A 53 0.41 14.37 1.13
C TYR A 53 -0.33 13.83 2.34
N TYR A 54 0.34 13.08 3.20
CA TYR A 54 -0.30 12.41 4.33
C TYR A 54 0.49 12.56 5.62
N ASP A 55 -0.21 12.92 6.69
CA ASP A 55 0.31 12.86 8.03
C ASP A 55 0.28 11.38 8.46
N PRO A 56 1.41 10.78 8.83
CA PRO A 56 1.44 9.34 9.15
C PRO A 56 0.49 8.96 10.27
N GLU A 57 0.32 9.82 11.28
CA GLU A 57 -0.57 9.50 12.41
C GLU A 57 -2.02 9.32 11.97
N LYS A 58 -2.44 10.03 10.94
CA LYS A 58 -3.82 9.95 10.43
C LYS A 58 -4.07 8.70 9.60
N LEU A 59 -3.03 8.01 9.20
CA LEU A 59 -3.16 6.77 8.42
C LEU A 59 -3.41 5.54 9.28
N ILE A 60 -3.03 5.60 10.56
CA ILE A 60 -3.13 4.44 11.45
C ILE A 60 -4.59 4.04 11.63
N GLY A 61 -4.86 2.75 11.41
CA GLY A 61 -6.22 2.20 11.50
C GLY A 61 -7.00 2.19 10.19
N LEU A 62 -6.51 2.87 9.16
CA LEU A 62 -7.18 2.87 7.86
C LEU A 62 -6.95 1.56 7.13
N LYS A 63 -7.96 1.15 6.37
CA LYS A 63 -7.86 0.01 5.48
C LYS A 63 -7.59 0.50 4.07
N ILE A 64 -6.66 -0.18 3.40
CA ILE A 64 -6.19 0.19 2.07
C ILE A 64 -6.10 -1.06 1.21
N ILE A 65 -5.67 -0.90 -0.03
CA ILE A 65 -5.45 -2.02 -0.95
C ILE A 65 -3.95 -2.16 -1.17
N CYS A 66 -3.44 -3.37 -0.93
CA CYS A 66 -2.02 -3.68 -1.06
C CYS A 66 -1.81 -4.69 -2.19
N VAL A 67 -0.79 -4.47 -3.01
CA VAL A 67 -0.31 -5.49 -3.94
C VAL A 67 0.60 -6.41 -3.14
N ALA A 68 0.12 -7.62 -2.85
CA ALA A 68 0.75 -8.50 -1.88
C ALA A 68 1.84 -9.39 -2.46
N ASN A 69 1.84 -9.62 -3.75
CA ASN A 69 2.80 -10.54 -4.37
C ASN A 69 3.85 -9.86 -5.25
N LEU A 70 4.17 -8.63 -4.96
CA LEU A 70 5.32 -7.99 -5.59
C LEU A 70 6.61 -8.54 -4.98
N LYS A 71 7.61 -8.68 -5.83
CA LYS A 71 8.95 -9.03 -5.38
C LYS A 71 9.44 -7.95 -4.40
N PRO A 72 9.97 -8.33 -3.24
CA PRO A 72 10.48 -7.35 -2.29
C PRO A 72 11.56 -6.47 -2.92
N ARG A 73 11.53 -5.19 -2.62
CA ARG A 73 12.51 -4.23 -3.13
C ARG A 73 13.42 -3.78 -2.00
N LYS A 74 14.71 -3.99 -2.19
CA LYS A 74 15.71 -3.44 -1.28
C LYS A 74 15.85 -1.95 -1.52
N MET A 75 15.72 -1.19 -0.45
CA MET A 75 15.88 0.26 -0.47
C MET A 75 16.93 0.64 0.55
N ARG A 76 17.42 1.87 0.50
CA ARG A 76 18.41 2.36 1.44
C ARG A 76 17.95 2.24 2.90
N PHE A 77 16.65 2.40 3.11
CA PHE A 77 16.06 2.50 4.45
C PHE A 77 15.39 1.21 4.93
N GLY A 78 15.41 0.15 4.13
CA GLY A 78 14.80 -1.13 4.46
C GLY A 78 14.29 -1.85 3.23
N VAL A 79 13.46 -2.87 3.46
CA VAL A 79 12.89 -3.66 2.38
C VAL A 79 11.40 -3.37 2.29
N SER A 80 10.94 -2.98 1.09
CA SER A 80 9.51 -2.78 0.84
C SER A 80 8.91 -4.08 0.32
N GLU A 81 7.91 -4.59 1.04
CA GLU A 81 7.32 -5.91 0.81
C GLU A 81 5.95 -5.85 0.14
N GLY A 82 5.73 -4.86 -0.66
CA GLY A 82 4.47 -4.67 -1.36
C GLY A 82 4.31 -3.23 -1.80
N MET A 83 3.09 -2.89 -2.19
CA MET A 83 2.79 -1.55 -2.67
C MET A 83 1.35 -1.20 -2.31
N ILE A 84 1.14 0.03 -1.86
CA ILE A 84 -0.20 0.58 -1.63
C ILE A 84 -0.68 1.22 -2.93
N LEU A 85 -1.95 1.00 -3.28
CA LEU A 85 -2.53 1.61 -4.45
C LEU A 85 -3.10 2.99 -4.14
N ALA A 86 -2.87 3.92 -5.04
CA ALA A 86 -3.37 5.27 -4.93
C ALA A 86 -3.65 5.84 -6.32
N ALA A 87 -4.66 6.70 -6.38
CA ALA A 87 -4.90 7.51 -7.57
C ALA A 87 -4.09 8.80 -7.42
N SER A 88 -3.45 9.24 -8.49
CA SER A 88 -2.63 10.45 -8.41
C SER A 88 -2.49 11.15 -9.74
N ASN A 89 -2.24 12.45 -9.66
CA ASN A 89 -1.74 13.23 -10.78
C ASN A 89 -0.91 14.39 -10.22
N ASP A 90 -0.21 15.10 -11.09
CA ASP A 90 0.72 16.14 -10.67
C ASP A 90 0.03 17.39 -10.11
N GLU A 91 -1.22 17.62 -10.52
CA GLU A 91 -1.95 18.82 -10.12
C GLU A 91 -2.72 18.68 -8.83
N GLU A 92 -3.35 17.52 -8.64
CA GLU A 92 -4.30 17.35 -7.53
C GLU A 92 -3.73 16.59 -6.33
N GLY A 93 -2.70 15.80 -6.52
CA GLY A 93 -2.02 15.09 -5.44
C GLY A 93 -2.15 13.57 -5.51
N VAL A 94 -2.14 12.95 -4.35
CA VAL A 94 -2.16 11.50 -4.19
C VAL A 94 -3.33 11.13 -3.28
N PHE A 95 -4.13 10.17 -3.73
CA PHE A 95 -5.33 9.73 -3.01
C PHE A 95 -5.30 8.21 -2.85
N ILE A 96 -5.14 7.73 -1.64
CA ILE A 96 -5.07 6.30 -1.34
C ILE A 96 -6.43 5.66 -1.61
N LEU A 97 -6.44 4.46 -2.18
CA LEU A 97 -7.67 3.70 -2.41
C LEU A 97 -8.10 2.99 -1.14
N HIS A 98 -9.38 3.07 -0.82
CA HIS A 98 -9.97 2.43 0.35
C HIS A 98 -11.06 1.46 -0.05
N PRO A 99 -11.18 0.29 0.62
CA PRO A 99 -12.34 -0.55 0.43
C PRO A 99 -13.55 0.07 1.13
N ASP A 100 -14.72 -0.37 0.74
CA ASP A 100 -15.95 0.00 1.45
C ASP A 100 -15.94 -0.56 2.86
N GLN A 101 -16.83 -0.03 3.71
CA GLN A 101 -16.94 -0.44 5.10
C GLN A 101 -17.27 -1.92 5.21
N GLY A 102 -16.68 -2.56 6.21
CA GLY A 102 -16.91 -3.98 6.46
C GLY A 102 -15.86 -4.91 5.87
N ALA A 103 -15.03 -4.42 4.95
CA ALA A 103 -13.93 -5.23 4.43
C ALA A 103 -12.91 -5.51 5.52
N LYS A 104 -12.33 -6.71 5.50
CA LYS A 104 -11.39 -7.15 6.52
C LYS A 104 -10.00 -7.38 5.94
N PRO A 105 -8.95 -7.18 6.74
CA PRO A 105 -7.59 -7.47 6.28
C PRO A 105 -7.45 -8.88 5.75
N GLY A 106 -6.77 -9.02 4.64
CA GLY A 106 -6.55 -10.31 3.98
C GLY A 106 -7.58 -10.67 2.93
N MET A 107 -8.71 -9.97 2.85
CA MET A 107 -9.68 -10.22 1.80
C MET A 107 -9.07 -9.91 0.43
N ARG A 108 -9.28 -10.81 -0.52
CA ARG A 108 -8.76 -10.59 -1.87
C ARG A 108 -9.62 -9.61 -2.64
N VAL A 109 -8.97 -8.75 -3.37
CA VAL A 109 -9.60 -7.76 -4.25
C VAL A 109 -9.47 -8.27 -5.69
N SER A 110 -10.56 -8.26 -6.41
CA SER A 110 -10.57 -8.76 -7.78
C SER A 110 -11.50 -7.94 -8.67
#